data_5d33a98383195da54268d15ca1a21644
#
_entry.id   5d33a98383195da54268d15ca1a21644
#
_cell.length_a   1.000
_cell.length_b   1.000
_cell.length_c   1.000
_cell.angle_alpha   90.00
_cell.angle_beta   90.00
_cell.angle_gamma   90.00
#
_symmetry.space_group_name_H-M   'P 1'
#
loop_
_entity.id
_entity.type
_entity.pdbx_description
1 polymer ?
#
loop_
_entity_poly.entity_id
_entity_poly.type
_entity_poly.pdbx_seq_one_letter_code
_entity_poly.pdbx_strand_id
1 'polypeptide(L)'
;TEAPSGATESSDDTIDSIIDETNNEITGSEGGTVPSETNSDIENIINAELEKTKLDPTQGVTPKVGGVETQKSKIDPKKPLQYAVDREKEGLSKYKEGLLKFVATKEGYVLDKNLENKVHPIASLTKVMNILVTLDEVEKGNVSLEDNVCFNPQTTNIGGSWLNVKIGDCYKLKDLLRSEIIYSANNSAYLVAYHVGKGDIETFVKKMNQKAKDLGMTNTKFYTPAGLPTSMTGKNFDISTASDLYIMAKAAISNNNIREWASEPDLVFLNSNNIQIVYKSRNKLLNRYGIYGLKTGFHEQAGYNMIVASKQGNIEVISVILGANTEAQRISEQLKEFRALSSRMKLVYSKGKNMGQFNLKYAVKRKIDGVLSDKIYEIVGNNYEYKIKDLKIKTVVKKGTVIGKLETLKDGNLVSTVDILATEDVKELGSV
;
A
#
# COMPACT_ATOMS: atom_id res chain seq x y z
N THR A 1 14.73 -26.00 44.95
CA THR A 1 13.37 -26.46 44.60
C THR A 1 12.77 -25.50 43.57
N GLU A 2 12.68 -26.03 42.36
CA GLU A 2 11.76 -25.77 41.26
C GLU A 2 11.69 -24.37 40.65
N ALA A 3 12.19 -24.30 39.43
CA ALA A 3 11.89 -23.27 38.42
C ALA A 3 10.53 -23.57 37.76
N PRO A 4 9.77 -22.58 37.32
CA PRO A 4 8.67 -22.80 36.39
C PRO A 4 9.13 -22.67 34.93
N SER A 5 8.68 -23.63 34.20
CA SER A 5 8.80 -23.88 32.77
C SER A 5 8.30 -22.74 31.88
N GLY A 6 8.96 -22.59 30.72
CA GLY A 6 8.59 -21.67 29.67
C GLY A 6 7.22 -21.96 29.08
N ALA A 7 6.51 -20.90 28.83
CA ALA A 7 5.35 -20.88 27.94
C ALA A 7 5.81 -20.45 26.55
N THR A 8 5.71 -21.36 25.61
CA THR A 8 5.75 -21.09 24.18
C THR A 8 4.39 -20.48 23.80
N GLU A 9 4.35 -19.21 23.49
CA GLU A 9 3.18 -18.62 22.86
C GLU A 9 3.06 -19.14 21.43
N SER A 10 2.02 -19.92 21.20
CA SER A 10 1.61 -20.39 19.90
C SER A 10 0.82 -19.28 19.20
N SER A 11 1.20 -18.97 17.96
CA SER A 11 0.59 -17.96 17.09
C SER A 11 -0.72 -18.41 16.43
N ASP A 12 -1.40 -19.44 16.96
CA ASP A 12 -2.56 -20.05 16.31
C ASP A 12 -3.93 -19.58 16.83
N ASP A 13 -4.00 -18.84 17.94
CA ASP A 13 -5.30 -18.51 18.56
C ASP A 13 -6.02 -17.28 17.98
N THR A 14 -5.47 -16.61 16.97
CA THR A 14 -6.08 -15.41 16.38
C THR A 14 -6.89 -15.67 15.11
N ILE A 15 -6.88 -16.86 14.57
CA ILE A 15 -7.51 -17.18 13.27
C ILE A 15 -8.97 -17.62 13.43
N ASP A 16 -9.32 -18.32 14.49
CA ASP A 16 -10.67 -18.90 14.65
C ASP A 16 -11.75 -17.90 15.12
N SER A 17 -11.37 -16.78 15.73
CA SER A 17 -12.35 -15.77 16.19
C SER A 17 -12.83 -14.80 15.11
N ILE A 18 -12.22 -14.80 13.93
CA ILE A 18 -12.56 -13.86 12.82
C ILE A 18 -13.53 -14.49 11.81
N ILE A 19 -13.73 -15.80 11.86
CA ILE A 19 -14.47 -16.54 10.81
C ILE A 19 -15.99 -16.50 10.99
N ASP A 20 -16.51 -16.30 12.20
CA ASP A 20 -17.94 -16.51 12.48
C ASP A 20 -18.88 -15.31 12.26
N GLU A 21 -18.39 -14.08 12.05
CA GLU A 21 -19.25 -12.91 11.90
C GLU A 21 -19.42 -12.37 10.46
N THR A 22 -18.80 -12.98 9.46
CA THR A 22 -18.75 -12.41 8.10
C THR A 22 -19.82 -12.91 7.14
N ASN A 23 -20.78 -13.71 7.57
CA ASN A 23 -21.74 -14.37 6.65
C ASN A 23 -23.00 -13.55 6.31
N ASN A 24 -23.21 -12.32 6.79
CA ASN A 24 -24.53 -11.68 6.66
C ASN A 24 -24.62 -10.37 5.87
N GLU A 25 -23.57 -9.80 5.29
CA GLU A 25 -23.76 -8.55 4.49
C GLU A 25 -22.89 -8.48 3.24
N ILE A 26 -23.15 -9.38 2.26
CA ILE A 26 -22.72 -9.17 0.88
C ILE A 26 -23.98 -9.12 0.00
N THR A 27 -24.74 -8.03 0.12
CA THR A 27 -25.71 -7.63 -0.91
C THR A 27 -25.50 -6.17 -1.28
N GLY A 28 -24.37 -5.90 -1.92
CA GLY A 28 -24.14 -4.69 -2.69
C GLY A 28 -23.91 -5.14 -4.13
N SER A 29 -24.97 -5.10 -4.96
CA SER A 29 -24.96 -5.53 -6.34
C SER A 29 -23.93 -4.73 -7.14
N GLU A 30 -22.78 -5.32 -7.42
CA GLU A 30 -22.06 -4.99 -8.63
C GLU A 30 -22.77 -5.76 -9.76
N GLY A 31 -23.52 -5.05 -10.61
CA GLY A 31 -24.25 -5.64 -11.71
C GLY A 31 -23.29 -6.20 -12.77
N GLY A 32 -23.10 -7.49 -12.75
CA GLY A 32 -22.37 -8.28 -13.72
C GLY A 32 -22.30 -9.71 -13.21
N THR A 33 -22.89 -10.67 -13.93
CA THR A 33 -22.85 -12.09 -13.60
C THR A 33 -21.45 -12.66 -13.86
N VAL A 34 -20.52 -12.38 -12.96
CA VAL A 34 -19.27 -13.16 -12.82
C VAL A 34 -19.56 -14.20 -11.73
N PRO A 35 -19.14 -15.48 -11.85
CA PRO A 35 -19.28 -16.44 -10.78
C PRO A 35 -18.69 -15.86 -9.52
N SER A 36 -19.50 -15.65 -8.49
CA SER A 36 -19.06 -15.11 -7.21
C SER A 36 -18.18 -16.15 -6.54
N GLU A 37 -16.86 -15.90 -6.55
CA GLU A 37 -15.96 -16.66 -5.69
C GLU A 37 -16.36 -16.38 -4.24
N THR A 38 -16.57 -17.43 -3.48
CA THR A 38 -16.94 -17.30 -2.08
C THR A 38 -15.75 -16.88 -1.25
N ASN A 39 -15.97 -16.25 -0.10
CA ASN A 39 -14.87 -15.94 0.84
C ASN A 39 -14.08 -17.22 1.21
N SER A 40 -14.73 -18.37 1.25
CA SER A 40 -14.07 -19.68 1.50
C SER A 40 -13.08 -20.07 0.40
N ASP A 41 -13.34 -19.74 -0.87
CA ASP A 41 -12.42 -20.06 -1.97
C ASP A 41 -11.16 -19.19 -1.88
N ILE A 42 -11.31 -17.93 -1.50
CA ILE A 42 -10.20 -17.00 -1.28
C ILE A 42 -9.38 -17.43 -0.07
N GLU A 43 -10.02 -17.81 1.04
CA GLU A 43 -9.34 -18.33 2.24
C GLU A 43 -8.55 -19.62 1.91
N ASN A 44 -9.15 -20.53 1.14
CA ASN A 44 -8.47 -21.76 0.69
C ASN A 44 -7.24 -21.45 -0.16
N ILE A 45 -7.30 -20.46 -1.05
CA ILE A 45 -6.16 -20.02 -1.86
C ILE A 45 -5.07 -19.40 -0.98
N ILE A 46 -5.44 -18.55 -0.05
CA ILE A 46 -4.51 -17.95 0.92
C ILE A 46 -3.81 -19.06 1.71
N ASN A 47 -4.56 -19.99 2.26
CA ASN A 47 -4.01 -21.09 3.05
C ASN A 47 -3.15 -22.03 2.21
N ALA A 48 -3.53 -22.34 0.97
CA ALA A 48 -2.73 -23.16 0.06
C ALA A 48 -1.39 -22.48 -0.31
N GLU A 49 -1.37 -21.14 -0.48
CA GLU A 49 -0.13 -20.42 -0.74
C GLU A 49 0.74 -20.31 0.53
N LEU A 50 0.15 -20.20 1.71
CA LEU A 50 0.88 -20.22 3.00
C LEU A 50 1.48 -21.58 3.30
N GLU A 51 0.77 -22.68 3.02
CA GLU A 51 1.29 -24.06 3.22
C GLU A 51 2.51 -24.33 2.32
N LYS A 52 2.55 -23.79 1.11
CA LYS A 52 3.72 -23.92 0.23
C LYS A 52 4.99 -23.29 0.81
N THR A 53 4.88 -22.36 1.76
CA THR A 53 6.04 -21.77 2.46
C THR A 53 6.65 -22.69 3.51
N LYS A 54 5.92 -23.70 3.97
CA LYS A 54 6.39 -24.68 4.95
C LYS A 54 7.22 -25.80 4.31
N LEU A 55 7.28 -25.88 2.97
CA LEU A 55 7.99 -26.91 2.22
C LEU A 55 9.33 -26.38 1.68
N ASP A 56 10.40 -26.89 2.29
CA ASP A 56 11.82 -26.92 1.88
C ASP A 56 12.48 -25.64 1.32
N PRO A 57 13.36 -24.98 2.09
CA PRO A 57 14.10 -23.79 1.67
C PRO A 57 15.23 -24.07 0.64
N THR A 58 15.40 -25.30 0.15
CA THR A 58 16.54 -25.69 -0.69
C THR A 58 16.29 -25.70 -2.21
N GLN A 59 15.08 -25.50 -2.68
CA GLN A 59 14.80 -25.41 -4.12
C GLN A 59 14.80 -23.95 -4.60
N GLY A 60 15.98 -23.46 -4.97
CA GLY A 60 16.17 -22.17 -5.58
C GLY A 60 15.52 -22.09 -6.97
N VAL A 61 14.53 -21.23 -7.11
CA VAL A 61 14.06 -20.81 -8.44
C VAL A 61 15.00 -19.73 -8.94
N THR A 62 15.84 -20.06 -9.92
CA THR A 62 16.64 -19.07 -10.64
C THR A 62 15.74 -18.20 -11.49
N PRO A 63 15.72 -16.87 -11.33
CA PRO A 63 14.98 -16.00 -12.23
C PRO A 63 15.68 -15.98 -13.60
N LYS A 64 14.95 -16.29 -14.67
CA LYS A 64 15.39 -15.99 -16.01
C LYS A 64 15.39 -14.47 -16.19
N VAL A 65 16.57 -13.89 -16.23
CA VAL A 65 16.79 -12.51 -16.67
C VAL A 65 16.65 -12.49 -18.18
N GLY A 66 15.44 -12.25 -18.68
CA GLY A 66 15.20 -11.93 -20.08
C GLY A 66 15.34 -10.42 -20.24
N GLY A 67 16.40 -9.98 -20.94
CA GLY A 67 16.49 -8.60 -21.38
C GLY A 67 15.36 -8.29 -22.37
N VAL A 68 14.50 -7.35 -22.01
CA VAL A 68 13.47 -6.79 -22.89
C VAL A 68 13.77 -5.32 -23.08
N GLU A 69 13.99 -4.95 -24.34
CA GLU A 69 14.12 -3.56 -24.78
C GLU A 69 12.91 -2.75 -24.33
N THR A 70 13.19 -1.63 -23.68
CA THR A 70 12.18 -0.69 -23.21
C THR A 70 11.59 0.08 -24.40
N GLN A 71 10.49 -0.39 -24.96
CA GLN A 71 9.63 0.45 -25.76
C GLN A 71 8.86 1.38 -24.81
N LYS A 72 9.27 2.63 -24.74
CA LYS A 72 8.50 3.71 -24.10
C LYS A 72 7.26 3.98 -24.94
N SER A 73 6.16 3.32 -24.64
CA SER A 73 4.86 3.66 -25.22
C SER A 73 4.42 4.99 -24.61
N LYS A 74 4.46 6.06 -25.40
CA LYS A 74 3.86 7.34 -25.01
C LYS A 74 2.35 7.19 -25.08
N ILE A 75 1.62 7.62 -24.03
CA ILE A 75 0.17 7.75 -24.08
C ILE A 75 -0.17 8.77 -25.18
N ASP A 76 -0.87 8.31 -26.21
CA ASP A 76 -1.53 9.20 -27.15
C ASP A 76 -2.85 9.65 -26.51
N PRO A 77 -2.99 10.93 -26.14
CA PRO A 77 -4.22 11.42 -25.50
C PRO A 77 -5.45 11.30 -26.42
N LYS A 78 -5.26 11.03 -27.71
CA LYS A 78 -6.34 10.78 -28.67
C LYS A 78 -6.73 9.31 -28.77
N LYS A 79 -5.95 8.38 -28.19
CA LYS A 79 -6.18 6.93 -28.24
C LYS A 79 -6.17 6.21 -26.90
N PRO A 80 -6.52 6.83 -25.76
CA PRO A 80 -6.42 6.15 -24.46
C PRO A 80 -7.39 4.97 -24.33
N LEU A 81 -8.49 4.98 -25.12
CA LEU A 81 -9.52 3.95 -25.08
C LEU A 81 -9.22 2.74 -25.96
N GLN A 82 -8.26 2.80 -26.89
CA GLN A 82 -8.03 1.70 -27.82
C GLN A 82 -7.70 0.41 -27.08
N TYR A 83 -6.86 0.50 -26.08
CA TYR A 83 -6.46 -0.65 -25.27
C TYR A 83 -7.64 -1.20 -24.43
N ALA A 84 -8.44 -0.33 -23.83
CA ALA A 84 -9.61 -0.72 -23.08
C ALA A 84 -10.69 -1.36 -23.98
N VAL A 85 -10.88 -0.79 -25.18
CA VAL A 85 -11.81 -1.33 -26.20
C VAL A 85 -11.35 -2.69 -26.70
N ASP A 86 -10.05 -2.87 -26.94
CA ASP A 86 -9.49 -4.16 -27.37
C ASP A 86 -9.68 -5.21 -26.28
N ARG A 87 -9.48 -4.86 -25.01
CA ARG A 87 -9.73 -5.74 -23.89
C ARG A 87 -11.21 -6.12 -23.74
N GLU A 88 -12.11 -5.17 -23.92
CA GLU A 88 -13.55 -5.40 -23.89
C GLU A 88 -13.98 -6.39 -24.99
N LYS A 89 -13.41 -6.28 -26.20
CA LYS A 89 -13.65 -7.20 -27.31
C LYS A 89 -13.09 -8.60 -27.08
N GLU A 90 -11.96 -8.70 -26.38
CA GLU A 90 -11.27 -9.96 -26.09
C GLU A 90 -11.83 -10.70 -24.87
N GLY A 91 -12.75 -10.06 -24.12
CA GLY A 91 -13.23 -10.51 -22.82
C GLY A 91 -12.20 -10.29 -21.72
N LEU A 92 -12.63 -10.36 -20.46
CA LEU A 92 -11.86 -10.00 -19.25
C LEU A 92 -10.54 -10.75 -19.06
N SER A 93 -10.17 -11.67 -19.93
CA SER A 93 -9.28 -12.74 -19.51
C SER A 93 -7.90 -12.74 -20.10
N LYS A 94 -7.49 -11.90 -21.06
CA LYS A 94 -6.37 -12.54 -21.77
C LYS A 94 -5.29 -11.59 -22.24
N TYR A 95 -4.45 -11.23 -21.30
CA TYR A 95 -3.06 -11.09 -21.67
C TYR A 95 -2.49 -12.49 -21.90
N LYS A 96 -2.29 -12.91 -23.14
CA LYS A 96 -1.64 -14.17 -23.48
C LYS A 96 -0.24 -14.28 -22.87
N GLU A 97 0.36 -13.14 -22.56
CA GLU A 97 1.71 -12.96 -22.03
C GLU A 97 1.73 -12.83 -20.48
N GLY A 98 0.60 -13.08 -19.81
CA GLY A 98 0.47 -12.98 -18.34
C GLY A 98 0.01 -11.62 -17.83
N LEU A 99 -0.07 -11.48 -16.52
CA LEU A 99 -0.53 -10.25 -15.87
C LEU A 99 0.50 -9.12 -15.99
N LEU A 100 0.03 -7.88 -16.00
CA LEU A 100 0.92 -6.71 -15.92
C LEU A 100 1.42 -6.61 -14.49
N LYS A 101 2.75 -6.53 -14.34
CA LYS A 101 3.38 -6.64 -13.03
C LYS A 101 4.58 -5.72 -12.92
N PHE A 102 4.74 -5.12 -11.72
CA PHE A 102 5.98 -4.50 -11.30
C PHE A 102 6.14 -4.66 -9.79
N VAL A 103 7.18 -5.37 -9.39
CA VAL A 103 7.48 -5.66 -7.98
C VAL A 103 8.89 -5.17 -7.69
N ALA A 104 9.02 -4.25 -6.75
CA ALA A 104 10.32 -3.69 -6.40
C ALA A 104 10.35 -3.25 -4.93
N THR A 105 11.56 -3.16 -4.37
CA THR A 105 11.75 -2.52 -3.07
C THR A 105 11.41 -1.02 -3.17
N LYS A 106 11.13 -0.40 -2.05
CA LYS A 106 10.85 1.05 -1.97
C LYS A 106 11.99 1.88 -2.57
N GLU A 107 13.22 1.42 -2.48
CA GLU A 107 14.41 2.07 -3.01
C GLU A 107 14.62 1.84 -4.50
N GLY A 108 13.80 0.99 -5.15
CA GLY A 108 13.79 0.78 -6.60
C GLY A 108 14.51 -0.49 -7.08
N TYR A 109 14.91 -1.40 -6.18
CA TYR A 109 15.45 -2.68 -6.60
C TYR A 109 14.33 -3.59 -7.11
N VAL A 110 14.35 -3.88 -8.42
CA VAL A 110 13.31 -4.69 -9.09
C VAL A 110 13.47 -6.15 -8.73
N LEU A 111 12.40 -6.75 -8.21
CA LEU A 111 12.31 -8.16 -7.82
C LEU A 111 11.67 -9.01 -8.93
N ASP A 112 10.61 -8.49 -9.55
CA ASP A 112 9.92 -9.10 -10.68
C ASP A 112 9.18 -8.05 -11.51
N LYS A 113 9.00 -8.31 -12.81
CA LYS A 113 8.25 -7.44 -13.70
C LYS A 113 7.76 -8.20 -14.94
N ASN A 114 6.62 -7.79 -15.45
CA ASN A 114 6.07 -8.28 -16.71
C ASN A 114 5.15 -7.24 -17.33
N LEU A 115 5.37 -6.89 -18.59
CA LEU A 115 4.58 -5.89 -19.31
C LEU A 115 4.38 -4.59 -18.50
N GLU A 116 5.37 -4.21 -17.72
CA GLU A 116 5.31 -3.17 -16.70
C GLU A 116 4.98 -1.78 -17.24
N ASN A 117 5.22 -1.56 -18.54
CA ASN A 117 4.94 -0.29 -19.23
C ASN A 117 3.69 -0.34 -20.12
N LYS A 118 2.94 -1.46 -20.11
CA LYS A 118 1.69 -1.56 -20.86
C LYS A 118 0.59 -0.76 -20.18
N VAL A 119 -0.03 0.15 -20.91
CA VAL A 119 -1.13 0.99 -20.43
C VAL A 119 -2.36 0.13 -20.17
N HIS A 120 -3.03 0.37 -19.03
CA HIS A 120 -4.16 -0.41 -18.56
C HIS A 120 -5.14 0.46 -17.77
N PRO A 121 -6.45 0.20 -17.83
CA PRO A 121 -7.43 0.81 -16.95
C PRO A 121 -7.16 0.41 -15.50
N ILE A 122 -7.16 1.39 -14.59
CA ILE A 122 -6.70 1.16 -13.22
C ILE A 122 -7.79 1.09 -12.17
N ALA A 123 -9.02 1.42 -12.55
CA ALA A 123 -10.16 1.43 -11.63
C ALA A 123 -9.85 2.20 -10.34
N SER A 124 -10.31 1.73 -9.19
CA SER A 124 -10.17 2.41 -7.89
C SER A 124 -8.74 2.61 -7.39
N LEU A 125 -7.71 2.14 -8.10
CA LEU A 125 -6.33 2.55 -7.78
C LEU A 125 -6.15 4.07 -7.95
N THR A 126 -6.98 4.71 -8.76
CA THR A 126 -7.11 6.18 -8.92
C THR A 126 -7.23 6.91 -7.59
N LYS A 127 -7.91 6.32 -6.59
CA LYS A 127 -8.11 6.95 -5.28
C LYS A 127 -6.82 7.21 -4.51
N VAL A 128 -5.76 6.46 -4.77
CA VAL A 128 -4.44 6.74 -4.18
C VAL A 128 -3.95 8.11 -4.63
N MET A 129 -4.14 8.47 -5.90
CA MET A 129 -3.81 9.82 -6.41
C MET A 129 -4.72 10.90 -5.83
N ASN A 130 -6.02 10.61 -5.68
CA ASN A 130 -6.97 11.51 -5.01
C ASN A 130 -6.47 11.88 -3.61
N ILE A 131 -6.10 10.88 -2.82
CA ILE A 131 -5.59 11.08 -1.45
C ILE A 131 -4.26 11.86 -1.46
N LEU A 132 -3.33 11.54 -2.36
CA LEU A 132 -2.04 12.25 -2.47
C LEU A 132 -2.24 13.73 -2.78
N VAL A 133 -3.09 14.07 -3.75
CA VAL A 133 -3.39 15.47 -4.12
C VAL A 133 -4.06 16.19 -2.95
N THR A 134 -4.98 15.55 -2.27
CA THR A 134 -5.65 16.14 -1.11
C THR A 134 -4.66 16.42 0.02
N LEU A 135 -3.74 15.50 0.31
CA LEU A 135 -2.73 15.71 1.34
C LEU A 135 -1.71 16.80 0.94
N ASP A 136 -1.38 16.96 -0.34
CA ASP A 136 -0.60 18.11 -0.80
C ASP A 136 -1.32 19.45 -0.52
N GLU A 137 -2.64 19.50 -0.72
CA GLU A 137 -3.43 20.69 -0.42
C GLU A 137 -3.59 20.95 1.08
N VAL A 138 -3.57 19.89 1.90
CA VAL A 138 -3.49 20.00 3.36
C VAL A 138 -2.13 20.61 3.79
N GLU A 139 -1.04 20.11 3.22
CA GLU A 139 0.32 20.61 3.51
C GLU A 139 0.48 22.08 3.13
N LYS A 140 -0.13 22.51 2.03
CA LYS A 140 -0.19 23.92 1.59
C LYS A 140 -1.10 24.79 2.45
N GLY A 141 -1.91 24.20 3.34
CA GLY A 141 -2.90 24.92 4.16
C GLY A 141 -4.15 25.34 3.41
N ASN A 142 -4.42 24.81 2.21
CA ASN A 142 -5.61 25.12 1.42
C ASN A 142 -6.87 24.43 1.93
N VAL A 143 -6.72 23.26 2.57
CA VAL A 143 -7.75 22.50 3.26
C VAL A 143 -7.17 21.90 4.53
N SER A 144 -8.01 21.42 5.45
CA SER A 144 -7.61 20.76 6.69
C SER A 144 -8.20 19.36 6.79
N LEU A 145 -7.45 18.42 7.34
CA LEU A 145 -7.97 17.08 7.68
C LEU A 145 -9.17 17.13 8.63
N GLU A 146 -9.31 18.22 9.39
CA GLU A 146 -10.42 18.48 10.31
C GLU A 146 -11.59 19.24 9.68
N ASP A 147 -11.52 19.59 8.38
CA ASP A 147 -12.64 20.21 7.68
C ASP A 147 -13.87 19.30 7.75
N ASN A 148 -15.01 19.94 8.03
CA ASN A 148 -16.32 19.28 8.03
C ASN A 148 -16.91 19.37 6.63
N VAL A 149 -16.95 18.25 5.90
CA VAL A 149 -17.35 18.20 4.50
C VAL A 149 -18.68 17.47 4.37
N CYS A 150 -19.65 18.09 3.71
CA CYS A 150 -21.02 17.60 3.67
C CYS A 150 -21.40 17.09 2.29
N PHE A 151 -22.02 15.90 2.26
CA PHE A 151 -22.55 15.29 1.04
C PHE A 151 -23.63 16.17 0.40
N ASN A 152 -23.56 16.31 -0.91
CA ASN A 152 -24.47 17.12 -1.72
C ASN A 152 -25.07 16.29 -2.89
N PRO A 153 -26.03 16.82 -3.66
CA PRO A 153 -26.65 16.07 -4.73
C PRO A 153 -25.70 15.52 -5.80
N GLN A 154 -24.54 16.16 -6.00
CA GLN A 154 -23.55 15.75 -7.01
C GLN A 154 -22.63 14.64 -6.52
N THR A 155 -22.51 14.43 -5.21
CA THR A 155 -21.51 13.54 -4.61
C THR A 155 -22.11 12.38 -3.82
N THR A 156 -23.40 12.40 -3.50
CA THR A 156 -24.04 11.40 -2.65
C THR A 156 -24.33 10.10 -3.38
N ASN A 157 -24.94 10.17 -4.57
CA ASN A 157 -25.42 9.01 -5.31
C ASN A 157 -24.41 8.58 -6.39
N ILE A 158 -23.24 8.19 -5.96
CA ILE A 158 -22.20 7.64 -6.83
C ILE A 158 -22.20 6.12 -6.68
N GLY A 159 -22.40 5.39 -7.79
CA GLY A 159 -22.53 3.93 -7.79
C GLY A 159 -21.21 3.18 -7.48
N GLY A 160 -21.29 1.85 -7.42
CA GLY A 160 -20.20 0.95 -7.03
C GLY A 160 -20.01 0.90 -5.51
N SER A 161 -18.78 0.85 -5.00
CA SER A 161 -18.51 0.91 -3.57
C SER A 161 -18.82 2.31 -3.03
N TRP A 162 -19.68 2.44 -2.04
CA TRP A 162 -20.14 3.74 -1.52
C TRP A 162 -20.51 3.67 -0.04
N LEU A 163 -20.38 4.80 0.65
CA LEU A 163 -20.88 4.94 2.02
C LEU A 163 -22.39 5.16 1.99
N ASN A 164 -23.11 4.49 2.87
CA ASN A 164 -24.55 4.68 3.04
C ASN A 164 -24.82 5.99 3.80
N VAL A 165 -24.87 7.08 3.07
CA VAL A 165 -25.04 8.45 3.56
C VAL A 165 -26.17 9.16 2.84
N LYS A 166 -26.65 10.27 3.42
CA LYS A 166 -27.68 11.13 2.85
C LYS A 166 -27.10 12.50 2.49
N ILE A 167 -27.79 13.22 1.60
CA ILE A 167 -27.50 14.64 1.36
C ILE A 167 -27.56 15.39 2.67
N GLY A 168 -26.52 16.17 2.96
CA GLY A 168 -26.38 16.94 4.19
C GLY A 168 -25.63 16.22 5.32
N ASP A 169 -25.34 14.93 5.20
CA ASP A 169 -24.45 14.24 6.16
C ASP A 169 -23.02 14.78 6.00
N CYS A 170 -22.40 15.14 7.14
CA CYS A 170 -21.08 15.77 7.16
C CYS A 170 -20.07 14.91 7.91
N TYR A 171 -18.87 14.81 7.36
CA TYR A 171 -17.75 14.04 7.93
C TYR A 171 -16.45 14.82 7.86
N LYS A 172 -15.51 14.47 8.71
CA LYS A 172 -14.16 15.02 8.63
C LYS A 172 -13.47 14.60 7.32
N LEU A 173 -12.72 15.52 6.73
CA LEU A 173 -11.97 15.23 5.50
C LEU A 173 -11.08 13.98 5.67
N LYS A 174 -10.41 13.82 6.81
CA LYS A 174 -9.60 12.63 7.12
C LYS A 174 -10.40 11.33 7.06
N ASP A 175 -11.65 11.32 7.51
CA ASP A 175 -12.47 10.12 7.53
C ASP A 175 -12.99 9.77 6.13
N LEU A 176 -13.22 10.78 5.29
CA LEU A 176 -13.49 10.56 3.86
C LEU A 176 -12.29 9.93 3.15
N LEU A 177 -11.06 10.43 3.39
CA LEU A 177 -9.83 9.84 2.84
C LEU A 177 -9.60 8.42 3.33
N ARG A 178 -9.86 8.15 4.62
CA ARG A 178 -9.81 6.79 5.17
C ARG A 178 -10.80 5.87 4.47
N SER A 179 -12.02 6.34 4.19
CA SER A 179 -13.02 5.55 3.50
C SER A 179 -12.62 5.21 2.05
N GLU A 180 -11.84 6.07 1.41
CA GLU A 180 -11.32 5.82 0.07
C GLU A 180 -10.28 4.68 0.05
N ILE A 181 -9.35 4.68 1.00
CA ILE A 181 -8.26 3.70 1.00
C ILE A 181 -8.67 2.37 1.62
N ILE A 182 -9.49 2.37 2.67
CA ILE A 182 -9.92 1.17 3.38
C ILE A 182 -11.03 0.44 2.61
N TYR A 183 -12.14 1.15 2.33
CA TYR A 183 -13.37 0.57 1.75
C TYR A 183 -13.52 0.85 0.26
N SER A 184 -12.75 1.79 -0.30
CA SER A 184 -12.85 2.22 -1.70
C SER A 184 -14.11 3.03 -2.02
N ALA A 185 -14.61 3.85 -1.07
CA ALA A 185 -15.84 4.62 -1.23
C ALA A 185 -15.78 5.63 -2.38
N ASN A 186 -16.60 5.43 -3.40
CA ASN A 186 -16.66 6.29 -4.59
C ASN A 186 -17.26 7.66 -4.29
N ASN A 187 -18.36 7.68 -3.52
CA ASN A 187 -19.01 8.93 -3.15
C ASN A 187 -18.12 9.81 -2.25
N SER A 188 -17.28 9.21 -1.41
CA SER A 188 -16.25 9.96 -0.68
C SER A 188 -15.22 10.59 -1.60
N ALA A 189 -14.72 9.83 -2.59
CA ALA A 189 -13.75 10.33 -3.55
C ALA A 189 -14.28 11.50 -4.37
N TYR A 190 -15.54 11.45 -4.78
CA TYR A 190 -16.21 12.57 -5.45
C TYR A 190 -16.43 13.78 -4.52
N LEU A 191 -16.81 13.54 -3.26
CA LEU A 191 -16.97 14.60 -2.29
C LEU A 191 -15.66 15.30 -1.95
N VAL A 192 -14.57 14.54 -1.77
CA VAL A 192 -13.22 15.07 -1.57
C VAL A 192 -12.80 15.91 -2.78
N ALA A 193 -12.99 15.40 -3.99
CA ALA A 193 -12.67 16.13 -5.22
C ALA A 193 -13.48 17.42 -5.36
N TYR A 194 -14.76 17.41 -5.00
CA TYR A 194 -15.63 18.59 -4.98
C TYR A 194 -15.14 19.63 -3.97
N HIS A 195 -14.83 19.19 -2.74
CA HIS A 195 -14.33 20.07 -1.68
C HIS A 195 -13.00 20.73 -2.04
N VAL A 196 -12.01 19.93 -2.40
CA VAL A 196 -10.64 20.41 -2.74
C VAL A 196 -10.65 21.20 -4.04
N GLY A 197 -11.50 20.82 -5.00
CA GLY A 197 -11.71 21.54 -6.27
C GLY A 197 -12.58 22.79 -6.14
N LYS A 198 -12.99 23.17 -4.92
CA LYS A 198 -13.85 24.35 -4.65
C LYS A 198 -15.15 24.33 -5.44
N GLY A 199 -15.82 23.19 -5.49
CA GLY A 199 -17.06 22.97 -6.20
C GLY A 199 -16.92 22.49 -7.64
N ASP A 200 -15.70 22.35 -8.13
CA ASP A 200 -15.40 21.88 -9.50
C ASP A 200 -14.49 20.63 -9.47
N ILE A 201 -15.10 19.47 -9.75
CA ILE A 201 -14.40 18.17 -9.80
C ILE A 201 -13.34 18.15 -10.91
N GLU A 202 -13.57 18.83 -12.06
CA GLU A 202 -12.61 18.88 -13.14
C GLU A 202 -11.30 19.62 -12.73
N THR A 203 -11.43 20.65 -11.92
CA THR A 203 -10.26 21.35 -11.35
C THR A 203 -9.44 20.40 -10.48
N PHE A 204 -10.09 19.52 -9.70
CA PHE A 204 -9.39 18.51 -8.92
C PHE A 204 -8.70 17.45 -9.80
N VAL A 205 -9.38 16.95 -10.84
CA VAL A 205 -8.79 15.99 -11.80
C VAL A 205 -7.57 16.60 -12.52
N LYS A 206 -7.59 17.89 -12.84
CA LYS A 206 -6.41 18.59 -13.37
C LYS A 206 -5.24 18.55 -12.39
N LYS A 207 -5.49 18.74 -11.08
CA LYS A 207 -4.46 18.59 -10.03
C LYS A 207 -3.92 17.16 -9.98
N MET A 208 -4.76 16.12 -10.12
CA MET A 208 -4.32 14.72 -10.17
C MET A 208 -3.37 14.48 -11.36
N ASN A 209 -3.70 14.98 -12.54
CA ASN A 209 -2.83 14.88 -13.72
C ASN A 209 -1.53 15.68 -13.57
N GLN A 210 -1.58 16.84 -12.93
CA GLN A 210 -0.36 17.60 -12.65
C GLN A 210 0.53 16.85 -11.66
N LYS A 211 -0.02 16.28 -10.60
CA LYS A 211 0.73 15.46 -9.64
C LYS A 211 1.36 14.23 -10.31
N ALA A 212 0.64 13.56 -11.21
CA ALA A 212 1.19 12.45 -11.99
C ALA A 212 2.41 12.88 -12.81
N LYS A 213 2.32 14.03 -13.47
CA LYS A 213 3.42 14.63 -14.23
C LYS A 213 4.61 14.95 -13.31
N ASP A 214 4.37 15.57 -12.17
CA ASP A 214 5.41 15.96 -11.20
C ASP A 214 6.14 14.74 -10.62
N LEU A 215 5.44 13.63 -10.46
CA LEU A 215 6.00 12.34 -10.02
C LEU A 215 6.74 11.60 -11.16
N GLY A 216 6.63 12.04 -12.40
CA GLY A 216 7.22 11.36 -13.56
C GLY A 216 6.41 10.18 -14.10
N MET A 217 5.11 10.10 -13.77
CA MET A 217 4.18 9.07 -14.26
C MET A 217 3.74 9.40 -15.69
N THR A 218 4.63 9.19 -16.66
CA THR A 218 4.47 9.65 -18.04
C THR A 218 3.42 8.91 -18.86
N ASN A 219 3.00 7.73 -18.39
CA ASN A 219 1.99 6.87 -19.04
C ASN A 219 0.67 6.84 -18.25
N THR A 220 0.40 7.87 -17.46
CA THR A 220 -0.78 7.95 -16.59
C THR A 220 -1.67 9.12 -16.99
N LYS A 221 -2.99 8.87 -17.02
CA LYS A 221 -4.00 9.89 -17.24
C LYS A 221 -5.24 9.62 -16.41
N PHE A 222 -5.66 10.63 -15.66
CA PHE A 222 -6.89 10.62 -14.88
C PHE A 222 -7.98 11.43 -15.58
N TYR A 223 -9.20 10.94 -15.52
CA TYR A 223 -10.44 11.56 -16.03
C TYR A 223 -11.50 11.66 -14.93
N THR A 224 -11.36 10.87 -13.86
CA THR A 224 -12.28 10.82 -12.73
C THR A 224 -11.52 10.87 -11.41
N PRO A 225 -12.16 11.25 -10.29
CA PRO A 225 -11.50 11.22 -8.98
C PRO A 225 -11.50 9.83 -8.32
N ALA A 226 -12.22 8.85 -8.88
CA ALA A 226 -12.50 7.56 -8.23
C ALA A 226 -12.14 6.32 -9.05
N GLY A 227 -11.85 6.44 -10.35
CA GLY A 227 -11.57 5.31 -11.23
C GLY A 227 -12.80 4.60 -11.76
N LEU A 228 -13.93 5.29 -11.86
CA LEU A 228 -15.17 4.71 -12.35
C LEU A 228 -15.14 4.48 -13.87
N PRO A 229 -15.85 3.45 -14.37
CA PRO A 229 -15.88 3.13 -15.80
C PRO A 229 -16.67 4.16 -16.61
N THR A 230 -16.41 4.18 -17.93
CA THR A 230 -17.07 5.07 -18.89
C THR A 230 -18.59 4.92 -18.87
N SER A 231 -19.11 3.71 -18.65
CA SER A 231 -20.55 3.44 -18.55
C SER A 231 -21.24 4.22 -17.42
N MET A 232 -20.53 4.58 -16.38
CA MET A 232 -21.05 5.34 -15.24
C MET A 232 -20.79 6.84 -15.35
N THR A 233 -19.72 7.27 -16.01
CA THR A 233 -19.26 8.65 -16.00
C THR A 233 -19.39 9.37 -17.34
N GLY A 234 -19.52 8.63 -18.43
CA GLY A 234 -19.41 9.15 -19.80
C GLY A 234 -17.99 9.63 -20.16
N LYS A 235 -17.01 9.46 -19.27
CA LYS A 235 -15.61 9.86 -19.46
C LYS A 235 -14.75 8.65 -19.83
N ASN A 236 -13.54 8.92 -20.33
CA ASN A 236 -12.54 7.87 -20.55
C ASN A 236 -12.14 7.18 -19.25
N PHE A 237 -11.61 5.97 -19.35
CA PHE A 237 -11.02 5.28 -18.22
C PHE A 237 -9.80 6.01 -17.68
N ASP A 238 -9.64 6.01 -16.37
CA ASP A 238 -8.36 6.33 -15.74
C ASP A 238 -7.37 5.22 -16.10
N ILE A 239 -6.24 5.59 -16.66
CA ILE A 239 -5.25 4.66 -17.19
C ILE A 239 -3.87 4.93 -16.63
N SER A 240 -3.09 3.85 -16.47
CA SER A 240 -1.69 3.91 -16.03
C SER A 240 -0.94 2.66 -16.47
N THR A 241 0.28 2.49 -15.98
CA THR A 241 1.12 1.30 -16.14
C THR A 241 1.53 0.76 -14.77
N ALA A 242 1.95 -0.50 -14.69
CA ALA A 242 2.41 -1.05 -13.41
C ALA A 242 3.65 -0.29 -12.87
N SER A 243 4.55 0.16 -13.75
CA SER A 243 5.71 0.97 -13.35
C SER A 243 5.33 2.37 -12.85
N ASP A 244 4.37 3.06 -13.49
CA ASP A 244 3.89 4.35 -13.01
C ASP A 244 3.15 4.23 -11.67
N LEU A 245 2.34 3.17 -11.52
CA LEU A 245 1.64 2.90 -10.26
C LEU A 245 2.60 2.55 -9.12
N TYR A 246 3.74 1.93 -9.41
CA TYR A 246 4.80 1.79 -8.40
C TYR A 246 5.33 3.16 -7.94
N ILE A 247 5.54 4.11 -8.85
CA ILE A 247 5.96 5.49 -8.51
C ILE A 247 4.91 6.15 -7.60
N MET A 248 3.63 6.05 -7.96
CA MET A 248 2.52 6.56 -7.16
C MET A 248 2.48 5.92 -5.76
N ALA A 249 2.60 4.60 -5.71
CA ALA A 249 2.59 3.87 -4.45
C ALA A 249 3.78 4.23 -3.55
N LYS A 250 4.97 4.41 -4.14
CA LYS A 250 6.16 4.87 -3.40
C LYS A 250 5.94 6.24 -2.78
N ALA A 251 5.32 7.18 -3.49
CA ALA A 251 4.92 8.47 -2.93
C ALA A 251 3.89 8.30 -1.81
N ALA A 252 2.89 7.45 -2.00
CA ALA A 252 1.83 7.19 -1.02
C ALA A 252 2.38 6.62 0.29
N ILE A 253 3.22 5.59 0.24
CA ILE A 253 3.78 4.96 1.45
C ILE A 253 4.86 5.82 2.14
N SER A 254 5.27 6.92 1.54
CA SER A 254 6.13 7.92 2.20
C SER A 254 5.34 8.85 3.11
N ASN A 255 4.02 8.88 3.00
CA ASN A 255 3.12 9.62 3.87
C ASN A 255 2.60 8.75 5.03
N ASN A 256 2.83 9.18 6.27
CA ASN A 256 2.47 8.42 7.47
C ASN A 256 0.96 8.21 7.61
N ASN A 257 0.13 9.19 7.23
CA ASN A 257 -1.32 9.06 7.28
C ASN A 257 -1.80 7.94 6.35
N ILE A 258 -1.28 7.88 5.13
CA ILE A 258 -1.65 6.83 4.17
C ILE A 258 -1.23 5.45 4.69
N ARG A 259 -0.03 5.33 5.26
CA ARG A 259 0.46 4.06 5.85
C ARG A 259 -0.46 3.58 6.97
N GLU A 260 -0.80 4.47 7.89
CA GLU A 260 -1.69 4.19 9.01
C GLU A 260 -3.07 3.77 8.50
N TRP A 261 -3.72 4.59 7.68
CA TRP A 261 -5.08 4.32 7.18
C TRP A 261 -5.16 3.05 6.33
N ALA A 262 -4.17 2.80 5.46
CA ALA A 262 -4.15 1.59 4.63
C ALA A 262 -3.98 0.30 5.44
N SER A 263 -3.45 0.38 6.65
CA SER A 263 -3.26 -0.76 7.54
C SER A 263 -4.49 -1.09 8.41
N GLU A 264 -5.50 -0.21 8.41
CA GLU A 264 -6.70 -0.41 9.20
C GLU A 264 -7.56 -1.55 8.60
N PRO A 265 -7.95 -2.56 9.39
CA PRO A 265 -8.78 -3.65 8.90
C PRO A 265 -10.24 -3.24 8.72
N ASP A 266 -10.67 -2.23 9.45
CA ASP A 266 -12.04 -1.75 9.52
C ASP A 266 -12.10 -0.23 9.47
N LEU A 267 -13.12 0.29 8.78
CA LEU A 267 -13.52 1.69 8.85
C LEU A 267 -14.78 1.79 9.69
N VAL A 268 -14.70 2.49 10.81
CA VAL A 268 -15.85 2.76 11.67
C VAL A 268 -16.39 4.17 11.37
N PHE A 269 -17.66 4.25 11.01
CA PHE A 269 -18.34 5.49 10.66
C PHE A 269 -19.60 5.67 11.51
N LEU A 270 -19.84 6.88 12.01
CA LEU A 270 -21.12 7.26 12.59
C LEU A 270 -21.98 7.91 11.49
N ASN A 271 -23.17 7.36 11.22
CA ASN A 271 -24.11 7.98 10.31
C ASN A 271 -24.83 9.18 10.97
N SER A 272 -25.67 9.89 10.19
CA SER A 272 -26.43 11.04 10.66
C SER A 272 -27.38 10.74 11.84
N ASN A 273 -27.70 9.49 12.11
CA ASN A 273 -28.53 9.04 13.22
C ASN A 273 -27.68 8.54 14.41
N ASN A 274 -26.37 8.81 14.45
CA ASN A 274 -25.41 8.30 15.44
C ASN A 274 -25.32 6.75 15.49
N ILE A 275 -25.69 6.07 14.42
CA ILE A 275 -25.53 4.62 14.30
C ILE A 275 -24.12 4.36 13.76
N GLN A 276 -23.40 3.51 14.48
CA GLN A 276 -22.09 3.06 14.06
C GLN A 276 -22.22 2.04 12.92
N ILE A 277 -21.55 2.32 11.79
CA ILE A 277 -21.46 1.43 10.65
C ILE A 277 -19.99 1.02 10.51
N VAL A 278 -19.75 -0.28 10.31
CA VAL A 278 -18.42 -0.83 10.11
C VAL A 278 -18.29 -1.28 8.65
N TYR A 279 -17.27 -0.78 7.95
CA TYR A 279 -16.92 -1.16 6.59
C TYR A 279 -15.59 -1.91 6.62
N LYS A 280 -15.57 -3.15 6.17
CA LYS A 280 -14.36 -3.97 6.11
C LYS A 280 -13.38 -3.48 5.04
N SER A 281 -12.09 -3.60 5.32
CA SER A 281 -11.05 -3.32 4.32
C SER A 281 -11.21 -4.21 3.09
N ARG A 282 -11.02 -3.62 1.92
CA ARG A 282 -10.95 -4.37 0.65
C ARG A 282 -9.64 -5.13 0.48
N ASN A 283 -8.64 -4.88 1.31
CA ASN A 283 -7.37 -5.59 1.28
C ASN A 283 -7.40 -6.82 2.18
N LYS A 284 -7.70 -7.97 1.60
CA LYS A 284 -7.77 -9.27 2.31
C LYS A 284 -6.39 -9.84 2.66
N LEU A 285 -5.30 -9.16 2.30
CA LEU A 285 -3.93 -9.60 2.57
C LEU A 285 -3.27 -8.90 3.76
N LEU A 286 -3.98 -8.03 4.47
CA LEU A 286 -3.43 -7.32 5.63
C LEU A 286 -2.83 -8.31 6.64
N ASN A 287 -1.70 -7.93 7.23
CA ASN A 287 -0.94 -8.68 8.24
C ASN A 287 -0.26 -9.98 7.74
N ARG A 288 -0.38 -10.36 6.45
CA ARG A 288 0.35 -11.48 5.85
C ARG A 288 1.66 -10.96 5.23
N TYR A 289 2.79 -11.66 5.41
CA TYR A 289 4.10 -11.24 4.89
C TYR A 289 4.46 -9.77 5.17
N GLY A 290 4.02 -9.24 6.31
CA GLY A 290 4.23 -7.83 6.64
C GLY A 290 3.44 -6.84 5.77
N ILE A 291 2.40 -7.30 5.06
CA ILE A 291 1.53 -6.46 4.23
C ILE A 291 0.72 -5.53 5.13
N TYR A 292 0.82 -4.23 4.86
CA TYR A 292 0.10 -3.18 5.57
C TYR A 292 -0.78 -2.29 4.66
N GLY A 293 -0.77 -2.53 3.36
CA GLY A 293 -1.52 -1.74 2.36
C GLY A 293 -1.43 -2.39 0.99
N LEU A 294 -1.89 -1.79 -0.11
CA LEU A 294 -2.25 -0.36 -0.22
C LEU A 294 -3.68 -0.20 -0.75
N LYS A 295 -3.98 -0.72 -1.96
CA LYS A 295 -5.26 -0.45 -2.64
C LYS A 295 -5.64 -1.54 -3.64
N THR A 296 -6.94 -1.85 -3.69
CA THR A 296 -7.56 -2.69 -4.71
C THR A 296 -8.34 -1.85 -5.73
N GLY A 297 -8.52 -2.38 -6.93
CA GLY A 297 -9.34 -1.76 -7.96
C GLY A 297 -9.99 -2.81 -8.86
N PHE A 298 -11.25 -2.58 -9.23
CA PHE A 298 -12.00 -3.44 -10.11
C PHE A 298 -13.07 -2.66 -10.88
N HIS A 299 -13.21 -2.92 -12.13
CA HIS A 299 -14.39 -2.84 -12.97
C HIS A 299 -14.18 -3.78 -14.16
N GLU A 300 -15.23 -4.09 -14.92
CA GLU A 300 -15.18 -5.12 -15.95
C GLU A 300 -14.01 -4.95 -16.94
N GLN A 301 -13.77 -3.73 -17.42
CA GLN A 301 -12.71 -3.45 -18.40
C GLN A 301 -11.31 -3.43 -17.78
N ALA A 302 -11.19 -3.17 -16.49
CA ALA A 302 -9.91 -3.19 -15.78
C ALA A 302 -9.53 -4.60 -15.31
N GLY A 303 -10.52 -5.46 -15.04
CA GLY A 303 -10.30 -6.67 -14.27
C GLY A 303 -9.89 -6.34 -12.82
N TYR A 304 -9.30 -7.29 -12.14
CA TYR A 304 -8.91 -7.15 -10.74
C TYR A 304 -7.47 -6.64 -10.62
N ASN A 305 -7.33 -5.42 -10.15
CA ASN A 305 -6.06 -4.73 -9.94
C ASN A 305 -5.72 -4.65 -8.45
N MET A 306 -4.44 -4.67 -8.10
CA MET A 306 -4.02 -4.48 -6.72
C MET A 306 -2.60 -3.90 -6.63
N ILE A 307 -2.44 -2.94 -5.74
CA ILE A 307 -1.16 -2.50 -5.22
C ILE A 307 -1.03 -3.00 -3.79
N VAL A 308 0.04 -3.71 -3.49
CA VAL A 308 0.39 -4.15 -2.14
C VAL A 308 1.65 -3.43 -1.67
N ALA A 309 1.64 -3.01 -0.42
CA ALA A 309 2.81 -2.52 0.29
C ALA A 309 3.08 -3.43 1.49
N SER A 310 4.31 -3.91 1.62
CA SER A 310 4.74 -4.83 2.66
C SER A 310 6.05 -4.34 3.28
N LYS A 311 6.19 -4.53 4.59
CA LYS A 311 7.43 -4.27 5.30
C LYS A 311 7.81 -5.47 6.17
N GLN A 312 9.01 -6.01 5.94
CA GLN A 312 9.60 -7.09 6.70
C GLN A 312 11.00 -6.66 7.16
N GLY A 313 11.11 -6.23 8.41
CA GLY A 313 12.34 -5.62 8.93
C GLY A 313 12.74 -4.39 8.12
N ASN A 314 13.96 -4.39 7.61
CA ASN A 314 14.51 -3.30 6.78
C ASN A 314 14.03 -3.33 5.32
N ILE A 315 13.40 -4.41 4.87
CA ILE A 315 12.96 -4.54 3.47
C ILE A 315 11.50 -4.09 3.35
N GLU A 316 11.29 -3.08 2.53
CA GLU A 316 9.95 -2.57 2.18
C GLU A 316 9.73 -2.76 0.68
N VAL A 317 8.64 -3.43 0.31
CA VAL A 317 8.33 -3.83 -1.07
C VAL A 317 6.98 -3.32 -1.49
N ILE A 318 6.91 -2.85 -2.73
CA ILE A 318 5.68 -2.50 -3.42
C ILE A 318 5.49 -3.51 -4.55
N SER A 319 4.32 -4.13 -4.60
CA SER A 319 3.91 -5.03 -5.67
C SER A 319 2.67 -4.50 -6.37
N VAL A 320 2.77 -4.26 -7.66
CA VAL A 320 1.67 -3.84 -8.53
C VAL A 320 1.33 -4.98 -9.47
N ILE A 321 0.07 -5.45 -9.41
CA ILE A 321 -0.46 -6.47 -10.31
C ILE A 321 -1.76 -5.96 -10.91
N LEU A 322 -1.86 -5.98 -12.24
CA LEU A 322 -3.01 -5.47 -12.98
C LEU A 322 -3.59 -6.54 -13.90
N GLY A 323 -4.89 -6.46 -14.08
CA GLY A 323 -5.59 -7.23 -15.11
C GLY A 323 -5.87 -8.68 -14.76
N ALA A 324 -5.90 -9.06 -13.48
CA ALA A 324 -6.32 -10.39 -13.09
C ALA A 324 -7.79 -10.64 -13.46
N ASN A 325 -8.12 -11.90 -13.76
CA ASN A 325 -9.47 -12.29 -14.21
C ASN A 325 -10.44 -12.42 -13.04
N THR A 326 -9.93 -12.82 -11.88
CA THR A 326 -10.70 -13.04 -10.67
C THR A 326 -10.01 -12.42 -9.46
N GLU A 327 -10.76 -12.21 -8.38
CA GLU A 327 -10.19 -11.76 -7.12
C GLU A 327 -9.20 -12.78 -6.58
N ALA A 328 -9.52 -14.08 -6.68
CA ALA A 328 -8.64 -15.16 -6.28
C ALA A 328 -7.30 -15.15 -7.03
N GLN A 329 -7.33 -14.94 -8.35
CA GLN A 329 -6.10 -14.82 -9.13
C GLN A 329 -5.26 -13.61 -8.67
N ARG A 330 -5.89 -12.45 -8.46
CA ARG A 330 -5.21 -11.25 -7.95
C ARG A 330 -4.50 -11.53 -6.63
N ILE A 331 -5.18 -12.20 -5.70
CA ILE A 331 -4.65 -12.56 -4.38
C ILE A 331 -3.54 -13.59 -4.50
N SER A 332 -3.74 -14.68 -5.26
CA SER A 332 -2.74 -15.74 -5.40
C SER A 332 -1.46 -15.23 -6.06
N GLU A 333 -1.57 -14.36 -7.06
CA GLU A 333 -0.39 -13.77 -7.70
C GLU A 333 0.39 -12.86 -6.74
N GLN A 334 -0.29 -12.05 -5.93
CA GLN A 334 0.38 -11.27 -4.88
C GLN A 334 1.09 -12.17 -3.87
N LEU A 335 0.45 -13.21 -3.38
CA LEU A 335 1.05 -14.14 -2.41
C LEU A 335 2.26 -14.89 -3.00
N LYS A 336 2.24 -15.22 -4.29
CA LYS A 336 3.41 -15.83 -4.97
C LYS A 336 4.63 -14.91 -4.92
N GLU A 337 4.44 -13.60 -5.16
CA GLU A 337 5.54 -12.62 -5.10
C GLU A 337 6.15 -12.56 -3.69
N PHE A 338 5.31 -12.45 -2.66
CA PHE A 338 5.81 -12.36 -1.29
C PHE A 338 6.38 -13.67 -0.76
N ARG A 339 5.86 -14.80 -1.18
CA ARG A 339 6.47 -16.11 -0.91
C ARG A 339 7.85 -16.22 -1.56
N ALA A 340 7.97 -15.86 -2.84
CA ALA A 340 9.25 -15.86 -3.55
C ALA A 340 10.26 -14.91 -2.90
N LEU A 341 9.81 -13.73 -2.45
CA LEU A 341 10.65 -12.80 -1.69
C LEU A 341 11.11 -13.42 -0.37
N SER A 342 10.19 -13.96 0.42
CA SER A 342 10.50 -14.55 1.73
C SER A 342 11.48 -15.71 1.64
N SER A 343 11.41 -16.54 0.59
CA SER A 343 12.37 -17.64 0.37
C SER A 343 13.79 -17.14 0.02
N ARG A 344 13.93 -15.90 -0.41
CA ARG A 344 15.21 -15.25 -0.76
C ARG A 344 15.76 -14.37 0.36
N MET A 345 14.99 -14.17 1.45
CA MET A 345 15.40 -13.32 2.56
C MET A 345 16.24 -14.11 3.57
N LYS A 346 17.38 -13.55 3.95
CA LYS A 346 18.26 -14.07 5.00
C LYS A 346 18.33 -13.08 6.14
N LEU A 347 18.02 -13.50 7.36
CA LEU A 347 18.19 -12.67 8.56
C LEU A 347 19.68 -12.49 8.85
N VAL A 348 20.12 -11.22 8.92
CA VAL A 348 21.49 -10.84 9.26
C VAL A 348 21.59 -10.41 10.71
N TYR A 349 20.70 -9.50 11.14
CA TYR A 349 20.65 -9.01 12.51
C TYR A 349 19.22 -9.05 13.05
N SER A 350 19.08 -9.52 14.28
CA SER A 350 17.80 -9.49 15.00
C SER A 350 17.50 -8.10 15.54
N LYS A 351 16.22 -7.78 15.71
CA LYS A 351 15.79 -6.61 16.50
C LYS A 351 16.41 -6.67 17.89
N GLY A 352 16.87 -5.55 18.41
CA GLY A 352 17.56 -5.45 19.70
C GLY A 352 19.03 -5.82 19.66
N LYS A 353 19.61 -6.17 18.49
CA LYS A 353 21.06 -6.40 18.35
C LYS A 353 21.82 -5.16 18.77
N ASN A 354 22.78 -5.32 19.70
CA ASN A 354 23.69 -4.25 20.11
C ASN A 354 24.63 -3.88 18.93
N MET A 355 24.62 -2.62 18.58
CA MET A 355 25.39 -2.05 17.46
C MET A 355 26.62 -1.26 17.94
N GLY A 356 26.96 -1.38 19.23
CA GLY A 356 28.09 -0.71 19.83
C GLY A 356 27.74 0.56 20.62
N GLN A 357 28.77 1.33 20.94
CA GLN A 357 28.66 2.51 21.78
C GLN A 357 28.60 3.79 20.94
N PHE A 358 27.69 4.67 21.33
CA PHE A 358 27.48 5.98 20.73
C PHE A 358 27.90 7.07 21.69
N ASN A 359 28.55 8.12 21.19
CA ASN A 359 29.02 9.21 21.98
C ASN A 359 27.92 10.23 22.26
N LEU A 360 27.78 10.63 23.52
CA LEU A 360 26.89 11.71 23.94
C LEU A 360 27.74 12.94 24.34
N LYS A 361 27.29 14.12 23.92
CA LYS A 361 27.86 15.39 24.38
C LYS A 361 26.99 15.96 25.51
N TYR A 362 27.62 16.63 26.46
CA TYR A 362 26.95 17.30 27.58
C TYR A 362 26.08 16.39 28.48
N ALA A 363 26.39 15.11 28.52
CA ALA A 363 25.69 14.12 29.32
C ALA A 363 26.57 13.59 30.46
N VAL A 364 25.94 13.19 31.58
CA VAL A 364 26.64 12.59 32.73
C VAL A 364 27.39 11.31 32.30
N LYS A 365 26.78 10.52 31.45
CA LYS A 365 27.37 9.34 30.81
C LYS A 365 27.73 9.71 29.39
N ARG A 366 29.00 9.63 29.02
CA ARG A 366 29.48 10.06 27.69
C ARG A 366 29.32 9.04 26.60
N LYS A 367 28.98 7.78 26.91
CA LYS A 367 28.78 6.71 25.98
C LYS A 367 27.54 5.90 26.36
N ILE A 368 26.79 5.48 25.38
CA ILE A 368 25.59 4.67 25.55
C ILE A 368 25.56 3.57 24.50
N ASP A 369 25.08 2.38 24.88
CA ASP A 369 24.87 1.30 23.92
C ASP A 369 23.65 1.60 23.05
N GLY A 370 23.75 1.28 21.76
CA GLY A 370 22.68 1.40 20.81
C GLY A 370 22.21 0.04 20.30
N VAL A 371 20.90 -0.15 20.18
CA VAL A 371 20.30 -1.39 19.69
C VAL A 371 19.43 -1.15 18.48
N LEU A 372 19.39 -2.10 17.54
CA LEU A 372 18.54 -2.03 16.36
C LEU A 372 17.05 -1.99 16.71
N SER A 373 16.34 -1.07 16.10
CA SER A 373 14.87 -0.92 16.23
C SER A 373 14.08 -2.00 15.49
N ASP A 374 14.70 -2.66 14.51
CA ASP A 374 14.05 -3.67 13.68
C ASP A 374 15.04 -4.74 13.19
N LYS A 375 14.55 -5.79 12.56
CA LYS A 375 15.35 -6.85 11.94
C LYS A 375 16.03 -6.34 10.67
N ILE A 376 17.21 -6.88 10.38
CA ILE A 376 17.92 -6.65 9.12
C ILE A 376 17.94 -7.94 8.32
N TYR A 377 17.42 -7.87 7.11
CA TYR A 377 17.45 -8.95 6.13
C TYR A 377 18.31 -8.56 4.92
N GLU A 378 18.90 -9.58 4.29
CA GLU A 378 19.47 -9.53 2.96
C GLU A 378 18.60 -10.34 1.99
N ILE A 379 18.52 -9.89 0.75
CA ILE A 379 17.98 -10.71 -0.34
C ILE A 379 19.17 -11.49 -0.93
N VAL A 380 19.13 -12.82 -0.83
CA VAL A 380 20.22 -13.72 -1.26
C VAL A 380 20.64 -13.45 -2.72
N GLY A 381 21.94 -13.50 -2.97
CA GLY A 381 22.52 -13.29 -4.29
C GLY A 381 22.95 -11.85 -4.59
N ASN A 382 22.97 -10.99 -3.57
CA ASN A 382 23.40 -9.61 -3.69
C ASN A 382 24.54 -9.29 -2.71
N ASN A 383 25.33 -8.27 -3.06
CA ASN A 383 26.39 -7.77 -2.19
C ASN A 383 25.85 -6.63 -1.34
N TYR A 384 25.96 -6.76 -0.03
CA TYR A 384 25.54 -5.75 0.94
C TYR A 384 26.71 -5.20 1.73
N GLU A 385 26.62 -3.91 2.04
CA GLU A 385 27.51 -3.21 2.97
C GLU A 385 26.65 -2.57 4.05
N TYR A 386 27.20 -2.47 5.26
CA TYR A 386 26.53 -1.88 6.41
C TYR A 386 27.35 -0.71 6.95
N LYS A 387 26.70 0.46 7.12
CA LYS A 387 27.34 1.65 7.66
C LYS A 387 26.55 2.18 8.84
N ILE A 388 27.21 2.37 9.97
CA ILE A 388 26.61 3.01 11.14
C ILE A 388 26.82 4.51 11.03
N LYS A 389 25.72 5.26 11.06
CA LYS A 389 25.71 6.72 11.14
C LYS A 389 25.36 7.15 12.56
N ASP A 390 26.34 7.72 13.27
CA ASP A 390 26.15 8.34 14.59
C ASP A 390 25.48 9.71 14.42
N LEU A 391 24.33 9.92 15.06
CA LEU A 391 23.60 11.20 15.01
C LEU A 391 24.18 12.27 15.94
N LYS A 392 25.19 11.94 16.75
CA LYS A 392 25.94 12.87 17.66
C LYS A 392 25.00 13.67 18.56
N ILE A 393 24.14 12.98 19.28
CA ILE A 393 23.15 13.59 20.17
C ILE A 393 23.83 14.45 21.23
N LYS A 394 23.34 15.66 21.43
CA LYS A 394 23.96 16.70 22.28
C LYS A 394 23.29 16.88 23.64
N THR A 395 22.18 16.20 23.92
CA THR A 395 21.36 16.49 25.11
C THR A 395 20.91 15.21 25.82
N VAL A 396 20.01 15.34 26.78
CA VAL A 396 19.34 14.27 27.50
C VAL A 396 18.80 13.22 26.55
N VAL A 397 19.09 11.97 26.83
CA VAL A 397 18.63 10.82 26.05
C VAL A 397 17.72 9.98 26.93
N LYS A 398 16.53 9.68 26.44
CA LYS A 398 15.66 8.69 27.05
C LYS A 398 15.83 7.36 26.33
N LYS A 399 15.60 6.26 27.04
CA LYS A 399 15.53 4.91 26.46
C LYS A 399 14.60 4.94 25.25
N GLY A 400 15.04 4.36 24.13
CA GLY A 400 14.29 4.35 22.87
C GLY A 400 14.48 5.58 21.98
N THR A 401 15.24 6.60 22.44
CA THR A 401 15.63 7.73 21.56
C THR A 401 16.51 7.23 20.42
N VAL A 402 16.27 7.70 19.20
CA VAL A 402 17.12 7.40 18.03
C VAL A 402 18.46 8.11 18.19
N ILE A 403 19.55 7.36 18.36
CA ILE A 403 20.91 7.85 18.54
C ILE A 403 21.83 7.59 17.35
N GLY A 404 21.42 6.70 16.46
CA GLY A 404 22.14 6.35 15.25
C GLY A 404 21.23 5.72 14.24
N LYS A 405 21.80 5.42 13.07
CA LYS A 405 21.13 4.71 11.99
C LYS A 405 22.06 3.65 11.42
N LEU A 406 21.52 2.48 11.12
CA LEU A 406 22.20 1.48 10.29
C LEU A 406 21.73 1.66 8.86
N GLU A 407 22.64 2.08 7.99
CA GLU A 407 22.43 2.18 6.56
C GLU A 407 22.86 0.86 5.92
N THR A 408 21.97 0.24 5.15
CA THR A 408 22.27 -0.93 4.32
C THR A 408 22.44 -0.45 2.87
N LEU A 409 23.60 -0.75 2.29
CA LEU A 409 23.89 -0.43 0.91
C LEU A 409 23.94 -1.74 0.11
N LYS A 410 23.50 -1.68 -1.15
CA LYS A 410 23.60 -2.75 -2.13
C LYS A 410 24.28 -2.20 -3.37
N ASP A 411 25.39 -2.80 -3.77
CA ASP A 411 26.21 -2.32 -4.89
C ASP A 411 26.51 -0.80 -4.78
N GLY A 412 26.81 -0.34 -3.57
CA GLY A 412 27.10 1.06 -3.24
C GLY A 412 25.89 1.97 -3.11
N ASN A 413 24.68 1.51 -3.41
CA ASN A 413 23.44 2.29 -3.31
C ASN A 413 22.72 2.02 -2.00
N LEU A 414 22.23 3.08 -1.34
CA LEU A 414 21.44 2.98 -0.12
C LEU A 414 20.11 2.30 -0.42
N VAL A 415 19.83 1.17 0.23
CA VAL A 415 18.60 0.39 0.05
C VAL A 415 17.73 0.30 1.29
N SER A 416 18.26 0.60 2.46
CA SER A 416 17.45 0.75 3.67
C SER A 416 18.17 1.51 4.77
N THR A 417 17.39 2.05 5.70
CA THR A 417 17.88 2.69 6.91
C THR A 417 17.04 2.21 8.09
N VAL A 418 17.70 1.70 9.12
CA VAL A 418 17.05 1.26 10.36
C VAL A 418 17.60 2.04 11.53
N ASP A 419 16.72 2.52 12.40
CA ASP A 419 17.10 3.31 13.56
C ASP A 419 17.85 2.47 14.61
N ILE A 420 18.81 3.09 15.26
CA ILE A 420 19.51 2.56 16.43
C ILE A 420 19.05 3.36 17.64
N LEU A 421 18.53 2.64 18.63
CA LEU A 421 17.86 3.22 19.79
C LEU A 421 18.75 3.16 21.03
N ALA A 422 18.67 4.19 21.86
CA ALA A 422 19.28 4.22 23.18
C ALA A 422 18.73 3.13 24.10
N THR A 423 19.60 2.44 24.84
CA THR A 423 19.22 1.35 25.74
C THR A 423 18.78 1.81 27.14
N GLU A 424 19.12 3.05 27.53
CA GLU A 424 18.84 3.60 28.86
C GLU A 424 18.60 5.11 28.82
N ASP A 425 18.11 5.63 29.93
CA ASP A 425 18.00 7.08 30.16
C ASP A 425 19.37 7.65 30.56
N VAL A 426 19.77 8.77 29.95
CA VAL A 426 20.98 9.52 30.34
C VAL A 426 20.61 10.97 30.59
N LYS A 427 20.95 11.45 31.79
CA LYS A 427 20.70 12.84 32.23
C LYS A 427 21.74 13.80 31.68
N GLU A 428 21.35 15.06 31.57
CA GLU A 428 22.27 16.17 31.26
C GLU A 428 23.29 16.37 32.38
N LEU A 429 24.50 16.78 32.05
CA LEU A 429 25.42 17.33 33.02
C LEU A 429 24.76 18.60 33.61
N GLY A 430 24.39 18.54 34.89
CA GLY A 430 23.84 19.69 35.56
C GLY A 430 24.76 20.89 35.42
N SER A 431 24.20 22.05 35.11
CA SER A 431 24.88 23.33 35.33
C SER A 431 25.14 23.42 36.81
N VAL A 432 26.42 23.38 37.15
CA VAL A 432 26.93 23.71 38.51
C VAL A 432 26.62 25.16 38.80
#